data_8d4a5788fd55b46146f3fadf2a459416
#
_entry.id   8d4a5788fd55b46146f3fadf2a459416
#
_cell.length_a   1.000
_cell.length_b   1.000
_cell.length_c   1.000
_cell.angle_alpha   90.00
_cell.angle_beta   90.00
_cell.angle_gamma   90.00
#
_symmetry.space_group_name_H-M   'P 1'
#
loop_
_entity.id
_entity.type
_entity.pdbx_description
1 polymer ?
#
loop_
_entity_poly.entity_id
_entity_poly.type
_entity_poly.pdbx_seq_one_letter_code
_entity_poly.pdbx_strand_id
1 'polypeptide(L)'
;MSIQSKNKLVTISTLRKLKKNYEKFSCLTAYESTLAQRISEAGVEVILVGDSLGMVIQGHDSTLPVTMDQLIYHLECVARGNVNSHIMADMPFMSYSTDELALENATRLMQNGAHSVKIEGGSWICKMTSTLAERGIPVCAHMGLTPQSINRIGGYFVQGRDTKKRQKLIEEAKSLESAGAAMLLLECVPNDLSKEITSLLKIPVIGIGAGPETDGQIMVIHDLLGISCLEKPPKFVKDFLKGSPSIEAALGKYVKSVKSKKFPSRSHTFF
;
A
#
# COMPACT_ATOMS: atom_id res chain seq x y z
N MET A 1 28.87 0.40 27.69
CA MET A 1 27.64 0.97 27.08
C MET A 1 27.48 0.37 25.71
N SER A 2 26.58 -0.60 25.54
CA SER A 2 26.31 -1.22 24.24
C SER A 2 25.60 -0.19 23.38
N ILE A 3 26.21 0.19 22.27
CA ILE A 3 25.55 0.96 21.19
C ILE A 3 24.48 0.04 20.61
N GLN A 4 23.21 0.22 21.03
CA GLN A 4 22.08 -0.35 20.32
C GLN A 4 22.20 0.15 18.87
N SER A 5 22.40 -0.77 17.94
CA SER A 5 22.29 -0.46 16.52
C SER A 5 20.87 0.09 16.27
N LYS A 6 20.74 1.41 16.12
CA LYS A 6 19.47 2.00 15.66
C LYS A 6 19.10 1.27 14.37
N ASN A 7 18.01 0.54 14.37
CA ASN A 7 17.49 -0.11 13.18
C ASN A 7 17.42 0.94 12.05
N LYS A 8 18.11 0.65 10.95
CA LYS A 8 18.23 1.60 9.84
C LYS A 8 16.86 1.76 9.19
N LEU A 9 16.46 3.01 8.92
CA LEU A 9 15.22 3.34 8.21
C LEU A 9 15.09 2.53 6.91
N VAL A 10 13.93 1.92 6.68
CA VAL A 10 13.60 1.27 5.41
C VAL A 10 13.36 2.36 4.35
N THR A 11 14.08 2.26 3.24
CA THR A 11 14.02 3.21 2.11
C THR A 11 13.57 2.50 0.84
N ILE A 12 13.24 3.26 -0.21
CA ILE A 12 12.98 2.70 -1.55
C ILE A 12 14.15 1.82 -2.03
N SER A 13 15.39 2.23 -1.74
CA SER A 13 16.58 1.42 -2.06
C SER A 13 16.58 0.08 -1.32
N THR A 14 16.14 0.06 -0.06
CA THR A 14 15.97 -1.18 0.71
C THR A 14 14.95 -2.09 0.04
N LEU A 15 13.77 -1.56 -0.34
CA LEU A 15 12.71 -2.34 -0.98
C LEU A 15 13.13 -2.89 -2.36
N ARG A 16 13.85 -2.09 -3.15
CA ARG A 16 14.45 -2.54 -4.42
C ARG A 16 15.46 -3.67 -4.22
N LYS A 17 16.27 -3.60 -3.15
CA LYS A 17 17.21 -4.67 -2.80
C LYS A 17 16.49 -5.95 -2.41
N LEU A 18 15.41 -5.87 -1.61
CA LEU A 18 14.58 -7.04 -1.26
C LEU A 18 14.01 -7.70 -2.52
N LYS A 19 13.42 -6.91 -3.44
CA LYS A 19 12.94 -7.43 -4.74
C LYS A 19 14.06 -8.14 -5.51
N LYS A 20 15.23 -7.51 -5.65
CA LYS A 20 16.38 -8.08 -6.36
C LYS A 20 16.84 -9.42 -5.76
N ASN A 21 16.72 -9.57 -4.46
CA ASN A 21 17.07 -10.79 -3.72
C ASN A 21 15.92 -11.80 -3.66
N TYR A 22 14.77 -11.53 -4.27
CA TYR A 22 13.55 -12.35 -4.16
C TYR A 22 13.03 -12.52 -2.72
N GLU A 23 13.35 -11.56 -1.85
CA GLU A 23 12.89 -11.50 -0.47
C GLU A 23 11.54 -10.74 -0.41
N LYS A 24 10.55 -11.34 0.26
CA LYS A 24 9.24 -10.71 0.43
C LYS A 24 9.27 -9.71 1.59
N PHE A 25 8.48 -8.63 1.47
CA PHE A 25 8.30 -7.64 2.51
C PHE A 25 6.83 -7.44 2.87
N SER A 26 6.59 -6.97 4.07
CA SER A 26 5.25 -6.76 4.62
C SER A 26 4.91 -5.27 4.67
N CYS A 27 3.64 -4.98 4.40
CA CYS A 27 3.08 -3.64 4.48
C CYS A 27 1.80 -3.69 5.33
N LEU A 28 1.56 -2.66 6.14
CA LEU A 28 0.31 -2.50 6.88
C LEU A 28 -0.13 -1.04 6.87
N THR A 29 -1.44 -0.81 6.96
CA THR A 29 -1.92 0.53 7.25
C THR A 29 -1.72 0.86 8.72
N ALA A 30 -1.53 2.14 9.05
CA ALA A 30 -1.64 2.67 10.40
C ALA A 30 -2.23 4.08 10.34
N TYR A 31 -2.88 4.50 11.43
CA TYR A 31 -3.59 5.77 11.47
C TYR A 31 -3.32 6.56 12.76
N GLU A 32 -2.49 6.02 13.66
CA GLU A 32 -2.09 6.66 14.91
C GLU A 32 -0.74 6.14 15.42
N SER A 33 -0.18 6.81 16.44
CA SER A 33 1.21 6.60 16.86
C SER A 33 1.47 5.27 17.54
N THR A 34 0.54 4.77 18.36
CA THR A 34 0.75 3.54 19.15
C THR A 34 0.80 2.31 18.25
N LEU A 35 -0.17 2.17 17.33
CA LEU A 35 -0.14 1.07 16.35
C LEU A 35 1.02 1.22 15.38
N ALA A 36 1.37 2.44 14.94
CA ALA A 36 2.52 2.67 14.10
C ALA A 36 3.82 2.17 14.75
N GLN A 37 4.01 2.43 16.05
CA GLN A 37 5.15 1.92 16.80
C GLN A 37 5.15 0.39 16.84
N ARG A 38 4.04 -0.23 17.24
CA ARG A 38 3.93 -1.71 17.31
C ARG A 38 4.15 -2.40 15.97
N ILE A 39 3.62 -1.81 14.90
CA ILE A 39 3.79 -2.30 13.53
C ILE A 39 5.28 -2.23 13.12
N SER A 40 5.92 -1.10 13.38
CA SER A 40 7.34 -0.90 13.07
C SER A 40 8.24 -1.83 13.89
N GLU A 41 7.99 -1.97 15.20
CA GLU A 41 8.71 -2.90 16.10
C GLU A 41 8.54 -4.37 15.68
N ALA A 42 7.39 -4.75 15.11
CA ALA A 42 7.16 -6.09 14.57
C ALA A 42 7.94 -6.37 13.28
N GLY A 43 8.62 -5.37 12.71
CA GLY A 43 9.45 -5.50 11.51
C GLY A 43 8.69 -5.41 10.20
N VAL A 44 7.56 -4.70 10.18
CA VAL A 44 6.85 -4.33 8.95
C VAL A 44 7.67 -3.29 8.20
N GLU A 45 7.94 -3.54 6.92
CA GLU A 45 8.82 -2.70 6.13
C GLU A 45 8.14 -1.39 5.67
N VAL A 46 6.83 -1.42 5.37
CA VAL A 46 6.10 -0.25 4.87
C VAL A 46 4.85 -0.02 5.71
N ILE A 47 4.67 1.20 6.20
CA ILE A 47 3.43 1.66 6.81
C ILE A 47 2.73 2.58 5.81
N LEU A 48 1.46 2.29 5.50
CA LEU A 48 0.61 3.15 4.69
C LEU A 48 -0.35 3.94 5.60
N VAL A 49 -0.28 5.26 5.49
CA VAL A 49 -1.38 6.12 5.97
C VAL A 49 -2.35 6.27 4.81
N GLY A 50 -3.38 5.42 4.80
CA GLY A 50 -4.30 5.26 3.68
C GLY A 50 -5.61 6.02 3.86
N ASP A 51 -6.22 6.43 2.75
CA ASP A 51 -7.58 7.01 2.75
C ASP A 51 -8.67 6.01 3.18
N SER A 52 -8.32 4.73 3.32
CA SER A 52 -9.11 3.73 4.03
C SER A 52 -9.47 4.15 5.47
N LEU A 53 -8.75 5.15 6.05
CA LEU A 53 -9.14 5.79 7.32
C LEU A 53 -10.58 6.31 7.31
N GLY A 54 -11.06 6.76 6.14
CA GLY A 54 -12.46 7.18 5.97
C GLY A 54 -13.44 6.08 6.35
N MET A 55 -13.14 4.85 6.00
CA MET A 55 -14.01 3.71 6.30
C MET A 55 -13.78 3.16 7.71
N VAL A 56 -12.53 2.91 8.11
CA VAL A 56 -12.23 2.16 9.34
C VAL A 56 -12.06 3.03 10.59
N ILE A 57 -11.85 4.35 10.44
CA ILE A 57 -11.71 5.30 11.56
C ILE A 57 -12.90 6.25 11.61
N GLN A 58 -13.31 6.81 10.46
CA GLN A 58 -14.36 7.84 10.38
C GLN A 58 -15.76 7.26 10.19
N GLY A 59 -15.89 5.98 9.78
CA GLY A 59 -17.17 5.29 9.61
C GLY A 59 -17.92 5.66 8.33
N HIS A 60 -17.22 6.17 7.31
CA HIS A 60 -17.80 6.44 5.99
C HIS A 60 -17.95 5.14 5.17
N ASP A 61 -18.88 5.13 4.22
CA ASP A 61 -19.12 3.99 3.32
C ASP A 61 -18.05 3.87 2.21
N SER A 62 -17.18 4.87 2.05
CA SER A 62 -16.12 4.92 1.05
C SER A 62 -14.95 5.78 1.49
N THR A 63 -13.85 5.76 0.71
CA THR A 63 -12.67 6.60 0.94
C THR A 63 -12.84 8.04 0.46
N LEU A 64 -13.88 8.32 -0.35
CA LEU A 64 -14.06 9.60 -1.06
C LEU A 64 -14.18 10.84 -0.15
N PRO A 65 -14.79 10.78 1.06
CA PRO A 65 -14.92 11.95 1.92
C PRO A 65 -13.63 12.41 2.59
N VAL A 66 -12.57 11.59 2.58
CA VAL A 66 -11.31 11.92 3.28
C VAL A 66 -10.64 13.14 2.66
N THR A 67 -10.34 14.13 3.51
CA THR A 67 -9.65 15.34 3.09
C THR A 67 -8.13 15.25 3.30
N MET A 68 -7.37 16.12 2.62
CA MET A 68 -5.92 16.23 2.83
C MET A 68 -5.56 16.57 4.28
N ASP A 69 -6.29 17.45 4.93
CA ASP A 69 -5.99 17.84 6.33
C ASP A 69 -6.23 16.70 7.32
N GLN A 70 -7.26 15.90 7.11
CA GLN A 70 -7.50 14.69 7.89
C GLN A 70 -6.37 13.67 7.68
N LEU A 71 -5.95 13.45 6.44
CA LEU A 71 -4.86 12.51 6.15
C LEU A 71 -3.54 13.00 6.77
N ILE A 72 -3.23 14.29 6.68
CA ILE A 72 -2.03 14.89 7.28
C ILE A 72 -2.06 14.72 8.81
N TYR A 73 -3.19 14.95 9.48
CA TYR A 73 -3.32 14.71 10.91
C TYR A 73 -2.93 13.29 11.32
N HIS A 74 -3.45 12.29 10.60
CA HIS A 74 -3.12 10.89 10.85
C HIS A 74 -1.67 10.57 10.50
N LEU A 75 -1.15 11.14 9.41
CA LEU A 75 0.25 10.99 9.00
C LEU A 75 1.22 11.50 10.07
N GLU A 76 0.99 12.67 10.64
CA GLU A 76 1.81 13.21 11.72
C GLU A 76 1.78 12.30 12.96
N CYS A 77 0.62 11.74 13.29
CA CYS A 77 0.50 10.77 14.38
C CYS A 77 1.34 9.51 14.11
N VAL A 78 1.22 8.95 12.92
CA VAL A 78 2.00 7.77 12.49
C VAL A 78 3.50 8.08 12.47
N ALA A 79 3.90 9.23 11.93
CA ALA A 79 5.30 9.64 11.86
C ALA A 79 5.97 9.73 13.23
N ARG A 80 5.23 10.24 14.25
CA ARG A 80 5.73 10.28 15.64
C ARG A 80 5.92 8.89 16.27
N GLY A 81 5.09 7.91 15.91
CA GLY A 81 5.18 6.54 16.42
C GLY A 81 6.14 5.64 15.62
N ASN A 82 6.45 5.99 14.38
CA ASN A 82 7.26 5.14 13.51
C ASN A 82 8.71 5.03 14.02
N VAL A 83 9.25 3.81 14.06
CA VAL A 83 10.63 3.56 14.48
C VAL A 83 11.57 3.54 13.27
N ASN A 84 11.24 2.75 12.23
CA ASN A 84 12.15 2.54 11.10
C ASN A 84 11.44 2.08 9.80
N SER A 85 10.13 1.96 9.79
CA SER A 85 9.38 1.59 8.58
C SER A 85 9.37 2.74 7.58
N HIS A 86 9.29 2.42 6.29
CA HIS A 86 9.02 3.39 5.24
C HIS A 86 7.57 3.85 5.34
N ILE A 87 7.33 5.15 5.50
CA ILE A 87 5.98 5.72 5.55
C ILE A 87 5.55 6.12 4.15
N MET A 88 4.47 5.52 3.67
CA MET A 88 3.78 5.87 2.45
C MET A 88 2.45 6.55 2.80
N ALA A 89 2.12 7.68 2.19
CA ALA A 89 0.88 8.41 2.45
C ALA A 89 0.03 8.49 1.20
N ASP A 90 -1.28 8.24 1.33
CA ASP A 90 -2.22 8.42 0.23
C ASP A 90 -2.40 9.89 -0.10
N MET A 91 -2.63 10.13 -1.38
CA MET A 91 -3.25 11.37 -1.84
C MET A 91 -4.75 11.09 -1.97
N PRO A 92 -5.62 11.71 -1.13
CA PRO A 92 -7.06 11.50 -1.17
C PRO A 92 -7.68 11.84 -2.51
N PHE A 93 -8.91 11.36 -2.73
CA PHE A 93 -9.68 11.60 -3.94
C PHE A 93 -9.64 13.08 -4.36
N MET A 94 -9.31 13.32 -5.66
CA MET A 94 -9.19 14.64 -6.29
C MET A 94 -8.11 15.57 -5.72
N SER A 95 -7.31 15.16 -4.74
CA SER A 95 -6.19 15.98 -4.23
C SER A 95 -5.00 16.06 -5.20
N TYR A 96 -5.09 15.36 -6.32
CA TYR A 96 -4.09 15.33 -7.41
C TYR A 96 -4.75 15.47 -8.79
N SER A 97 -5.82 16.28 -8.89
CA SER A 97 -6.57 16.46 -10.14
C SER A 97 -5.82 17.26 -11.21
N THR A 98 -4.84 18.09 -10.81
CA THR A 98 -3.89 18.78 -11.70
C THR A 98 -2.47 18.55 -11.22
N ASP A 99 -1.47 18.81 -12.11
CA ASP A 99 -0.05 18.65 -11.75
C ASP A 99 0.34 19.62 -10.61
N GLU A 100 -0.19 20.83 -10.60
CA GLU A 100 0.07 21.86 -9.57
C GLU A 100 -0.47 21.42 -8.21
N LEU A 101 -1.72 20.97 -8.18
CA LEU A 101 -2.36 20.49 -6.95
C LEU A 101 -1.68 19.23 -6.42
N ALA A 102 -1.24 18.35 -7.31
CA ALA A 102 -0.47 17.16 -6.94
C ALA A 102 0.87 17.53 -6.29
N LEU A 103 1.60 18.48 -6.85
CA LEU A 103 2.85 18.98 -6.28
C LEU A 103 2.64 19.63 -4.91
N GLU A 104 1.65 20.50 -4.77
CA GLU A 104 1.31 21.14 -3.50
C GLU A 104 0.99 20.10 -2.41
N ASN A 105 0.06 19.20 -2.70
CA ASN A 105 -0.39 18.21 -1.72
C ASN A 105 0.68 17.14 -1.42
N ALA A 106 1.43 16.67 -2.41
CA ALA A 106 2.55 15.78 -2.19
C ALA A 106 3.65 16.45 -1.33
N THR A 107 3.94 17.74 -1.55
CA THR A 107 4.88 18.51 -0.72
C THR A 107 4.40 18.55 0.74
N ARG A 108 3.12 18.83 0.98
CA ARG A 108 2.54 18.83 2.33
C ARG A 108 2.70 17.47 3.01
N LEU A 109 2.46 16.36 2.29
CA LEU A 109 2.63 15.02 2.84
C LEU A 109 4.11 14.74 3.19
N MET A 110 5.04 15.06 2.30
CA MET A 110 6.47 14.84 2.54
C MET A 110 6.98 15.67 3.73
N GLN A 111 6.53 16.92 3.87
CA GLN A 111 6.89 17.80 4.99
C GLN A 111 6.34 17.32 6.35
N ASN A 112 5.24 16.54 6.34
CA ASN A 112 4.60 16.01 7.54
C ASN A 112 4.96 14.53 7.82
N GLY A 113 6.05 14.03 7.21
CA GLY A 113 6.70 12.77 7.58
C GLY A 113 6.49 11.60 6.62
N ALA A 114 5.84 11.79 5.47
CA ALA A 114 5.82 10.76 4.43
C ALA A 114 7.21 10.61 3.79
N HIS A 115 7.55 9.38 3.39
CA HIS A 115 8.73 9.06 2.60
C HIS A 115 8.40 8.82 1.13
N SER A 116 7.13 8.60 0.81
CA SER A 116 6.56 8.50 -0.53
C SER A 116 5.07 8.80 -0.51
N VAL A 117 4.50 9.12 -1.66
CA VAL A 117 3.06 9.31 -1.84
C VAL A 117 2.46 8.16 -2.65
N LYS A 118 1.18 7.82 -2.40
CA LYS A 118 0.42 6.87 -3.22
C LYS A 118 -0.67 7.63 -4.00
N ILE A 119 -0.79 7.33 -5.30
CA ILE A 119 -1.83 7.88 -6.19
C ILE A 119 -2.49 6.77 -6.98
N GLU A 120 -3.80 6.87 -7.20
CA GLU A 120 -4.59 5.88 -7.92
C GLU A 120 -4.77 6.26 -9.39
N GLY A 121 -4.48 5.32 -10.29
CA GLY A 121 -4.74 5.51 -11.72
C GLY A 121 -3.86 4.62 -12.60
N GLY A 122 -4.12 4.70 -13.91
CA GLY A 122 -3.32 4.07 -14.97
C GLY A 122 -2.53 5.12 -15.75
N SER A 123 -2.56 5.04 -17.07
CA SER A 123 -1.77 5.92 -17.95
C SER A 123 -2.01 7.42 -17.72
N TRP A 124 -3.19 7.82 -17.25
CA TRP A 124 -3.50 9.24 -17.04
C TRP A 124 -2.69 9.91 -15.92
N ILE A 125 -2.14 9.13 -14.97
CA ILE A 125 -1.27 9.67 -13.92
C ILE A 125 0.22 9.64 -14.31
N CYS A 126 0.62 9.16 -15.50
CA CYS A 126 2.03 9.06 -15.88
C CYS A 126 2.75 10.41 -15.87
N LYS A 127 2.13 11.46 -16.45
CA LYS A 127 2.72 12.80 -16.45
C LYS A 127 2.94 13.33 -15.03
N MET A 128 1.95 13.19 -14.19
CA MET A 128 2.02 13.59 -12.77
C MET A 128 3.09 12.79 -12.02
N THR A 129 3.18 11.47 -12.25
CA THR A 129 4.21 10.61 -11.67
C THR A 129 5.61 11.11 -12.06
N SER A 130 5.84 11.45 -13.32
CA SER A 130 7.11 12.03 -13.80
C SER A 130 7.39 13.37 -13.13
N THR A 131 6.41 14.24 -13.07
CA THR A 131 6.52 15.56 -12.44
C THR A 131 6.93 15.46 -10.97
N LEU A 132 6.34 14.56 -10.20
CA LEU A 132 6.68 14.33 -8.80
C LEU A 132 8.07 13.68 -8.63
N ALA A 133 8.35 12.65 -9.43
CA ALA A 133 9.62 11.91 -9.38
C ALA A 133 10.83 12.79 -9.71
N GLU A 134 10.73 13.65 -10.75
CA GLU A 134 11.78 14.60 -11.13
C GLU A 134 12.08 15.63 -10.04
N ARG A 135 11.15 15.90 -9.15
CA ARG A 135 11.31 16.79 -7.99
C ARG A 135 11.66 16.07 -6.70
N GLY A 136 12.02 14.78 -6.79
CA GLY A 136 12.51 13.99 -5.67
C GLY A 136 11.41 13.41 -4.77
N ILE A 137 10.15 13.41 -5.20
CA ILE A 137 9.02 12.83 -4.46
C ILE A 137 8.78 11.41 -5.00
N PRO A 138 9.08 10.33 -4.23
CA PRO A 138 8.83 8.97 -4.67
C PRO A 138 7.33 8.68 -4.74
N VAL A 139 6.88 8.06 -5.85
CA VAL A 139 5.48 7.75 -6.11
C VAL A 139 5.26 6.24 -6.08
N CYS A 140 4.25 5.78 -5.33
CA CYS A 140 3.63 4.48 -5.48
C CYS A 140 2.37 4.63 -6.34
N ALA A 141 2.38 4.08 -7.54
CA ALA A 141 1.19 4.06 -8.39
C ALA A 141 0.27 2.90 -7.97
N HIS A 142 -1.03 3.15 -7.81
CA HIS A 142 -2.02 2.15 -7.41
C HIS A 142 -2.95 1.81 -8.57
N MET A 143 -2.95 0.53 -8.96
CA MET A 143 -3.69 -0.01 -10.10
C MET A 143 -4.53 -1.23 -9.70
N GLY A 144 -5.33 -1.70 -10.65
CA GLY A 144 -6.31 -2.75 -10.44
C GLY A 144 -7.63 -2.17 -9.96
N LEU A 145 -8.15 -2.65 -8.86
CA LEU A 145 -9.25 -1.97 -8.17
C LEU A 145 -8.69 -0.70 -7.52
N THR A 146 -9.31 0.42 -7.82
CA THR A 146 -8.98 1.73 -7.26
C THR A 146 -10.18 2.24 -6.46
N PRO A 147 -10.17 2.20 -5.12
CA PRO A 147 -11.30 2.60 -4.26
C PRO A 147 -11.81 4.01 -4.55
N GLN A 148 -10.93 4.95 -4.89
CA GLN A 148 -11.31 6.31 -5.28
C GLN A 148 -12.14 6.35 -6.58
N SER A 149 -12.10 5.31 -7.39
CA SER A 149 -12.90 5.19 -8.62
C SER A 149 -14.14 4.29 -8.44
N ILE A 150 -14.55 3.98 -7.21
CA ILE A 150 -15.58 2.99 -6.91
C ILE A 150 -16.92 3.27 -7.63
N ASN A 151 -17.31 4.54 -7.72
CA ASN A 151 -18.53 4.95 -8.40
C ASN A 151 -18.47 4.70 -9.92
N ARG A 152 -17.28 4.83 -10.53
CA ARG A 152 -17.06 4.52 -11.95
C ARG A 152 -16.98 3.03 -12.22
N ILE A 153 -16.37 2.28 -11.31
CA ILE A 153 -16.20 0.83 -11.42
C ILE A 153 -17.52 0.10 -11.13
N GLY A 154 -18.36 0.68 -10.26
CA GLY A 154 -19.67 0.14 -9.88
C GLY A 154 -19.59 -0.91 -8.75
N GLY A 155 -18.47 -1.03 -8.04
CA GLY A 155 -18.30 -1.94 -6.91
C GLY A 155 -16.88 -2.52 -6.78
N TYR A 156 -16.68 -3.34 -5.76
CA TYR A 156 -15.37 -3.95 -5.46
C TYR A 156 -15.16 -5.24 -6.27
N PHE A 157 -14.86 -5.08 -7.58
CA PHE A 157 -14.68 -6.20 -8.52
C PHE A 157 -13.21 -6.46 -8.85
N VAL A 158 -12.89 -7.73 -9.08
CA VAL A 158 -11.56 -8.15 -9.58
C VAL A 158 -11.33 -7.56 -10.98
N GLN A 159 -10.22 -6.89 -11.17
CA GLN A 159 -9.82 -6.21 -12.39
C GLN A 159 -8.88 -7.07 -13.26
N GLY A 160 -8.97 -6.95 -14.59
CA GLY A 160 -8.04 -7.64 -15.49
C GLY A 160 -8.37 -9.12 -15.76
N ARG A 161 -9.61 -9.56 -15.58
CA ARG A 161 -10.03 -10.94 -15.93
C ARG A 161 -10.13 -11.19 -17.44
N ASP A 162 -10.59 -10.20 -18.20
CA ASP A 162 -10.63 -10.30 -19.66
C ASP A 162 -9.31 -9.90 -20.29
N THR A 163 -9.00 -10.48 -21.46
CA THR A 163 -7.73 -10.30 -22.16
C THR A 163 -7.41 -8.84 -22.47
N LYS A 164 -8.40 -8.04 -22.87
CA LYS A 164 -8.21 -6.61 -23.20
C LYS A 164 -7.84 -5.78 -21.98
N LYS A 165 -8.55 -5.98 -20.86
CA LYS A 165 -8.26 -5.30 -19.59
C LYS A 165 -6.94 -5.77 -18.99
N ARG A 166 -6.61 -7.07 -19.13
CA ARG A 166 -5.32 -7.63 -18.75
C ARG A 166 -4.17 -6.92 -19.46
N GLN A 167 -4.22 -6.89 -20.79
CA GLN A 167 -3.18 -6.26 -21.62
C GLN A 167 -3.03 -4.77 -21.27
N LYS A 168 -4.14 -4.06 -21.07
CA LYS A 168 -4.14 -2.67 -20.67
C LYS A 168 -3.41 -2.48 -19.33
N LEU A 169 -3.68 -3.29 -18.31
CA LEU A 169 -3.01 -3.18 -17.00
C LEU A 169 -1.49 -3.43 -17.11
N ILE A 170 -1.06 -4.36 -17.95
CA ILE A 170 0.37 -4.61 -18.20
C ILE A 170 1.04 -3.39 -18.85
N GLU A 171 0.42 -2.81 -19.87
CA GLU A 171 0.95 -1.63 -20.58
C GLU A 171 1.00 -0.41 -19.65
N GLU A 172 -0.05 -0.17 -18.87
CA GLU A 172 -0.11 0.90 -17.89
C GLU A 172 0.95 0.77 -16.80
N ALA A 173 1.19 -0.45 -16.29
CA ALA A 173 2.23 -0.71 -15.30
C ALA A 173 3.63 -0.39 -15.82
N LYS A 174 3.94 -0.77 -17.07
CA LYS A 174 5.22 -0.41 -17.74
C LYS A 174 5.34 1.09 -17.96
N SER A 175 4.26 1.76 -18.34
CA SER A 175 4.24 3.21 -18.57
C SER A 175 4.49 3.98 -17.27
N LEU A 176 3.91 3.53 -16.16
CA LEU A 176 4.11 4.12 -14.83
C LEU A 176 5.55 3.93 -14.34
N GLU A 177 6.14 2.74 -14.51
CA GLU A 177 7.57 2.54 -14.23
C GLU A 177 8.44 3.48 -15.07
N SER A 178 8.17 3.58 -16.37
CA SER A 178 8.91 4.48 -17.28
C SER A 178 8.73 5.95 -16.91
N ALA A 179 7.59 6.33 -16.36
CA ALA A 179 7.32 7.66 -15.84
C ALA A 179 8.01 7.95 -14.51
N GLY A 180 8.74 7.00 -13.91
CA GLY A 180 9.52 7.20 -12.70
C GLY A 180 8.81 6.75 -11.41
N ALA A 181 7.73 5.98 -11.48
CA ALA A 181 7.15 5.37 -10.28
C ALA A 181 8.22 4.60 -9.49
N ALA A 182 8.24 4.81 -8.19
CA ALA A 182 9.18 4.15 -7.28
C ALA A 182 8.71 2.76 -6.85
N MET A 183 7.39 2.56 -6.81
CA MET A 183 6.69 1.32 -6.45
C MET A 183 5.38 1.23 -7.22
N LEU A 184 4.83 0.02 -7.32
CA LEU A 184 3.49 -0.24 -7.81
C LEU A 184 2.68 -0.99 -6.74
N LEU A 185 1.41 -0.62 -6.54
CA LEU A 185 0.44 -1.38 -5.77
C LEU A 185 -0.61 -1.95 -6.71
N LEU A 186 -0.88 -3.25 -6.59
CA LEU A 186 -1.91 -3.97 -7.33
C LEU A 186 -3.00 -4.44 -6.37
N GLU A 187 -4.25 -4.00 -6.59
CA GLU A 187 -5.38 -4.42 -5.80
C GLU A 187 -6.38 -5.25 -6.62
N CYS A 188 -6.85 -6.35 -6.05
CA CYS A 188 -7.90 -7.20 -6.60
C CYS A 188 -7.70 -7.53 -8.09
N VAL A 189 -6.56 -8.14 -8.41
CA VAL A 189 -6.23 -8.66 -9.75
C VAL A 189 -5.97 -10.18 -9.69
N PRO A 190 -6.17 -10.93 -10.80
CA PRO A 190 -5.82 -12.35 -10.85
C PRO A 190 -4.34 -12.59 -10.55
N ASN A 191 -4.05 -13.70 -9.85
CA ASN A 191 -2.70 -14.04 -9.43
C ASN A 191 -1.70 -14.21 -10.59
N ASP A 192 -2.13 -14.78 -11.69
CA ASP A 192 -1.28 -14.94 -12.89
C ASP A 192 -0.94 -13.58 -13.53
N LEU A 193 -1.87 -12.63 -13.54
CA LEU A 193 -1.63 -11.26 -14.01
C LEU A 193 -0.66 -10.51 -13.08
N SER A 194 -0.86 -10.60 -11.76
CA SER A 194 0.05 -9.96 -10.80
C SER A 194 1.47 -10.52 -10.88
N LYS A 195 1.61 -11.85 -11.05
CA LYS A 195 2.88 -12.52 -11.29
C LYS A 195 3.58 -11.99 -12.53
N GLU A 196 2.84 -11.88 -13.64
CA GLU A 196 3.38 -11.36 -14.91
C GLU A 196 3.87 -9.92 -14.73
N ILE A 197 3.03 -9.02 -14.18
CA ILE A 197 3.41 -7.62 -13.94
C ILE A 197 4.64 -7.52 -13.02
N THR A 198 4.65 -8.30 -11.92
CA THR A 198 5.78 -8.28 -10.96
C THR A 198 7.09 -8.71 -11.60
N SER A 199 7.05 -9.68 -12.53
CA SER A 199 8.24 -10.15 -13.24
C SER A 199 8.74 -9.18 -14.31
N LEU A 200 7.86 -8.39 -14.91
CA LEU A 200 8.19 -7.41 -15.95
C LEU A 200 8.81 -6.13 -15.39
N LEU A 201 8.43 -5.72 -14.19
CA LEU A 201 8.86 -4.46 -13.59
C LEU A 201 10.14 -4.63 -12.74
N LYS A 202 10.98 -3.60 -12.75
CA LYS A 202 12.18 -3.49 -11.90
C LYS A 202 11.87 -2.88 -10.54
N ILE A 203 10.80 -2.07 -10.44
CA ILE A 203 10.34 -1.47 -9.20
C ILE A 203 9.62 -2.50 -8.32
N PRO A 204 9.61 -2.34 -6.97
CA PRO A 204 8.84 -3.20 -6.07
C PRO A 204 7.34 -3.15 -6.37
N VAL A 205 6.70 -4.31 -6.36
CA VAL A 205 5.26 -4.48 -6.54
C VAL A 205 4.65 -4.97 -5.24
N ILE A 206 3.67 -4.23 -4.71
CA ILE A 206 2.91 -4.55 -3.50
C ILE A 206 1.55 -5.11 -3.94
N GLY A 207 1.04 -6.15 -3.29
CA GLY A 207 -0.25 -6.75 -3.59
C GLY A 207 -1.23 -6.70 -2.43
N ILE A 208 -2.51 -6.48 -2.75
CA ILE A 208 -3.65 -6.75 -1.89
C ILE A 208 -4.74 -7.42 -2.72
N GLY A 209 -5.13 -8.65 -2.36
CA GLY A 209 -6.01 -9.43 -3.23
C GLY A 209 -5.40 -9.72 -4.61
N ALA A 210 -4.07 -9.75 -4.71
CA ALA A 210 -3.32 -9.98 -5.96
C ALA A 210 -2.50 -11.28 -5.94
N GLY A 211 -2.70 -12.13 -4.94
CA GLY A 211 -1.97 -13.39 -4.78
C GLY A 211 -0.56 -13.22 -4.20
N PRO A 212 0.19 -14.33 -3.98
CA PRO A 212 1.47 -14.33 -3.26
C PRO A 212 2.69 -13.96 -4.11
N GLU A 213 2.54 -13.74 -5.41
CA GLU A 213 3.67 -13.56 -6.32
C GLU A 213 4.26 -12.15 -6.30
N THR A 214 3.52 -11.12 -5.84
CA THR A 214 4.03 -9.76 -5.67
C THR A 214 5.18 -9.70 -4.66
N ASP A 215 6.04 -8.70 -4.73
CA ASP A 215 7.22 -8.56 -3.87
C ASP A 215 6.83 -8.26 -2.41
N GLY A 216 5.80 -7.43 -2.22
CA GLY A 216 5.23 -7.09 -0.92
C GLY A 216 3.75 -7.44 -0.81
N GLN A 217 3.25 -7.55 0.42
CA GLN A 217 1.82 -7.73 0.73
C GLN A 217 1.35 -6.64 1.67
N ILE A 218 0.21 -6.01 1.36
CA ILE A 218 -0.41 -5.03 2.25
C ILE A 218 -1.76 -5.51 2.75
N MET A 219 -2.10 -5.12 3.98
CA MET A 219 -3.42 -5.27 4.60
C MET A 219 -3.81 -4.02 5.38
N VAL A 220 -5.11 -3.79 5.52
CA VAL A 220 -5.63 -2.83 6.49
C VAL A 220 -5.46 -3.41 7.89
N ILE A 221 -4.92 -2.63 8.84
CA ILE A 221 -4.63 -3.11 10.20
C ILE A 221 -5.89 -3.61 10.91
N HIS A 222 -7.05 -2.95 10.70
CA HIS A 222 -8.33 -3.36 11.27
C HIS A 222 -8.76 -4.74 10.78
N ASP A 223 -8.51 -5.06 9.50
CA ASP A 223 -8.79 -6.38 8.94
C ASP A 223 -7.86 -7.44 9.53
N LEU A 224 -6.58 -7.11 9.69
CA LEU A 224 -5.58 -7.99 10.29
C LEU A 224 -5.94 -8.36 11.73
N LEU A 225 -6.49 -7.40 12.48
CA LEU A 225 -6.89 -7.57 13.87
C LEU A 225 -8.34 -8.10 14.03
N GLY A 226 -9.08 -8.30 12.94
CA GLY A 226 -10.45 -8.78 12.98
C GLY A 226 -11.44 -7.81 13.64
N ILE A 227 -11.13 -6.50 13.63
CA ILE A 227 -11.96 -5.44 14.24
C ILE A 227 -12.69 -4.57 13.21
N SER A 228 -12.57 -4.90 11.92
CA SER A 228 -13.38 -4.26 10.88
C SER A 228 -14.85 -4.62 11.06
N CYS A 229 -15.73 -3.60 11.03
CA CYS A 229 -17.18 -3.77 11.18
C CYS A 229 -17.86 -4.21 9.87
N LEU A 230 -17.17 -4.95 9.01
CA LEU A 230 -17.71 -5.46 7.76
C LEU A 230 -18.53 -6.74 8.02
N GLU A 231 -19.80 -6.76 7.58
CA GLU A 231 -20.63 -7.97 7.65
C GLU A 231 -19.97 -9.17 6.93
N LYS A 232 -19.31 -8.90 5.82
CA LYS A 232 -18.60 -9.90 5.03
C LYS A 232 -17.22 -9.39 4.62
N PRO A 233 -16.15 -9.85 5.30
CA PRO A 233 -14.79 -9.48 4.94
C PRO A 233 -14.45 -9.86 3.50
N PRO A 234 -13.67 -9.05 2.77
CA PRO A 234 -13.15 -9.43 1.47
C PRO A 234 -12.36 -10.75 1.50
N LYS A 235 -12.39 -11.49 0.42
CA LYS A 235 -11.73 -12.81 0.29
C LYS A 235 -10.26 -12.80 0.69
N PHE A 236 -9.55 -11.71 0.43
CA PHE A 236 -8.12 -11.57 0.69
C PHE A 236 -7.79 -11.22 2.15
N VAL A 237 -8.80 -10.93 2.98
CA VAL A 237 -8.63 -10.60 4.40
C VAL A 237 -8.40 -11.87 5.21
N LYS A 238 -7.49 -11.77 6.18
CA LYS A 238 -7.26 -12.78 7.21
C LYS A 238 -7.11 -12.13 8.57
N ASP A 239 -7.91 -12.55 9.51
CA ASP A 239 -7.77 -12.23 10.92
C ASP A 239 -6.57 -12.99 11.50
N PHE A 240 -5.50 -12.26 11.81
CA PHE A 240 -4.29 -12.80 12.42
C PHE A 240 -4.33 -12.73 13.94
N LEU A 241 -5.24 -11.94 14.53
CA LEU A 241 -5.42 -11.89 15.97
C LEU A 241 -6.13 -13.16 16.48
N LYS A 242 -7.04 -13.69 15.70
CA LYS A 242 -7.71 -14.95 16.03
C LYS A 242 -6.69 -16.08 16.27
N GLY A 243 -6.69 -16.59 17.49
CA GLY A 243 -5.74 -17.63 17.93
C GLY A 243 -4.31 -17.13 18.15
N SER A 244 -4.11 -15.81 18.28
CA SER A 244 -2.85 -15.20 18.74
C SER A 244 -3.04 -14.67 20.17
N PRO A 245 -2.02 -14.75 21.04
CA PRO A 245 -2.15 -14.33 22.45
C PRO A 245 -2.14 -12.81 22.66
N SER A 246 -1.69 -12.02 21.67
CA SER A 246 -1.62 -10.57 21.73
C SER A 246 -1.58 -9.94 20.32
N ILE A 247 -1.73 -8.62 20.25
CA ILE A 247 -1.57 -7.85 19.00
C ILE A 247 -0.15 -8.01 18.44
N GLU A 248 0.88 -7.93 19.28
CA GLU A 248 2.28 -8.11 18.87
C GLU A 248 2.51 -9.50 18.25
N ALA A 249 1.92 -10.53 18.84
CA ALA A 249 2.01 -11.88 18.28
C ALA A 249 1.29 -12.00 16.93
N ALA A 250 0.15 -11.32 16.76
CA ALA A 250 -0.58 -11.27 15.48
C ALA A 250 0.25 -10.56 14.41
N LEU A 251 0.84 -9.42 14.72
CA LEU A 251 1.73 -8.67 13.83
C LEU A 251 2.95 -9.52 13.41
N GLY A 252 3.63 -10.13 14.37
CA GLY A 252 4.77 -11.02 14.09
C GLY A 252 4.39 -12.24 13.24
N LYS A 253 3.20 -12.82 13.47
CA LYS A 253 2.66 -13.92 12.66
C LYS A 253 2.36 -13.49 11.22
N TYR A 254 1.82 -12.28 11.02
CA TYR A 254 1.62 -11.69 9.70
C TYR A 254 2.95 -11.53 8.96
N VAL A 255 3.92 -10.80 9.55
CA VAL A 255 5.24 -10.58 8.97
C VAL A 255 5.90 -11.91 8.56
N LYS A 256 5.92 -12.89 9.48
CA LYS A 256 6.48 -14.21 9.20
C LYS A 256 5.74 -14.93 8.07
N SER A 257 4.41 -14.81 8.01
CA SER A 257 3.60 -15.47 6.97
C SER A 257 3.84 -14.87 5.60
N VAL A 258 4.00 -13.56 5.49
CA VAL A 258 4.35 -12.87 4.23
C VAL A 258 5.75 -13.30 3.78
N LYS A 259 6.76 -13.16 4.65
CA LYS A 259 8.17 -13.48 4.32
C LYS A 259 8.36 -14.95 3.93
N SER A 260 7.58 -15.86 4.52
CA SER A 260 7.62 -17.29 4.17
C SER A 260 6.66 -17.69 3.05
N LYS A 261 6.02 -16.74 2.37
CA LYS A 261 5.03 -16.96 1.28
C LYS A 261 3.83 -17.83 1.70
N LYS A 262 3.51 -17.88 3.00
CA LYS A 262 2.32 -18.60 3.53
C LYS A 262 1.07 -17.73 3.50
N PHE A 263 1.23 -16.42 3.36
CA PHE A 263 0.13 -15.48 3.16
C PHE A 263 0.47 -14.53 2.00
N PRO A 264 -0.50 -14.25 1.10
CA PRO A 264 -1.83 -14.88 1.02
C PRO A 264 -1.76 -16.35 0.57
N SER A 265 -2.67 -17.16 1.10
CA SER A 265 -2.84 -18.54 0.64
C SER A 265 -3.80 -18.61 -0.56
N ARG A 266 -4.01 -19.81 -1.11
CA ARG A 266 -4.97 -20.02 -2.21
C ARG A 266 -6.38 -19.52 -1.89
N SER A 267 -6.83 -19.69 -0.63
CA SER A 267 -8.14 -19.19 -0.19
C SER A 267 -8.27 -17.67 -0.21
N HIS A 268 -7.16 -16.93 -0.13
CA HIS A 268 -7.11 -15.47 -0.16
C HIS A 268 -6.79 -14.90 -1.55
N THR A 269 -6.71 -15.75 -2.58
CA THR A 269 -6.21 -15.40 -3.90
C THR A 269 -7.32 -15.46 -4.95
N PHE A 270 -7.35 -14.51 -5.88
CA PHE A 270 -8.21 -14.52 -7.07
C PHE A 270 -7.47 -15.18 -8.25
N PHE A 271 -8.21 -15.96 -9.04
CA PHE A 271 -7.75 -16.64 -10.25
C PHE A 271 -8.59 -16.23 -11.43
#